data_142534eade981a7a013caba4536393df
#
_entry.id   142534eade981a7a013caba4536393df
#
_cell.length_a   1.000
_cell.length_b   1.000
_cell.length_c   1.000
_cell.angle_alpha   90.00
_cell.angle_beta   90.00
_cell.angle_gamma   90.00
#
_symmetry.space_group_name_H-M   'P 1'
#
loop_
_entity.id
_entity.type
_entity.pdbx_description
1 polymer ?
#
loop_
_entity_poly.entity_id
_entity_poly.type
_entity_poly.pdbx_seq_one_letter_code
_entity_poly.pdbx_strand_id
1 'polypeptide(L)'
;MITIKELAHKLDVSPTTVSNVIHGKTREVSEATIQLVEQAVREYNYIPNMSARALAQNSSHIIGVVLKFIPKKELNALQDPFAGELMGALEACIREAGYYMMLHVASSVQEIVHLMQTWNVDGLVLTGFHAQDYRQIRSQSQKPMVFVDCYFGDVGIPYSNIGLEDQLGGRLMTEHLIQQGHRRIAFLSDNRIGNDWMRWLGYCQAMEQAGLPYSEAENYIQIRSGRAFDASLARALTPRGRYTALFFASDYLKSGRRAGRSPACGLFDG
;
A
#
# COMPACT_ATOMS: atom_id res chain seq x y z
N MET A 1 27.68 -21.53 13.84
CA MET A 1 27.44 -21.39 12.39
C MET A 1 28.78 -21.02 11.77
N ILE A 2 29.24 -21.77 10.78
CA ILE A 2 30.58 -21.51 10.17
C ILE A 2 30.52 -20.23 9.30
N THR A 3 31.57 -19.44 9.35
CA THR A 3 31.73 -18.21 8.55
C THR A 3 32.51 -18.47 7.27
N ILE A 4 32.43 -17.56 6.28
CA ILE A 4 33.26 -17.61 5.05
C ILE A 4 34.76 -17.70 5.42
N LYS A 5 35.22 -16.95 6.44
CA LYS A 5 36.62 -16.96 6.86
C LYS A 5 37.07 -18.32 7.42
N GLU A 6 36.24 -18.93 8.25
CA GLU A 6 36.49 -20.25 8.81
C GLU A 6 36.45 -21.34 7.74
N LEU A 7 35.48 -21.25 6.79
CA LEU A 7 35.41 -22.18 5.67
C LEU A 7 36.64 -22.06 4.77
N ALA A 8 37.05 -20.84 4.43
CA ALA A 8 38.24 -20.55 3.65
C ALA A 8 39.51 -21.11 4.30
N HIS A 9 39.65 -20.92 5.62
CA HIS A 9 40.78 -21.47 6.39
C HIS A 9 40.81 -23.01 6.36
N LYS A 10 39.62 -23.66 6.47
CA LYS A 10 39.54 -25.13 6.42
C LYS A 10 39.91 -25.71 5.06
N LEU A 11 39.68 -24.97 3.97
CA LEU A 11 39.90 -25.40 2.59
C LEU A 11 41.25 -24.91 2.03
N ASP A 12 42.03 -24.17 2.82
CA ASP A 12 43.28 -23.53 2.43
C ASP A 12 43.11 -22.65 1.14
N VAL A 13 42.02 -21.88 1.09
CA VAL A 13 41.75 -20.94 0.01
C VAL A 13 41.45 -19.54 0.58
N SER A 14 41.46 -18.53 -0.30
CA SER A 14 41.12 -17.18 0.17
C SER A 14 39.61 -17.05 0.46
N PRO A 15 39.22 -16.22 1.43
CA PRO A 15 37.80 -15.90 1.67
C PRO A 15 37.10 -15.35 0.42
N THR A 16 37.83 -14.64 -0.44
CA THR A 16 37.36 -14.11 -1.73
C THR A 16 37.03 -15.24 -2.69
N THR A 17 37.89 -16.30 -2.75
CA THR A 17 37.63 -17.48 -3.59
C THR A 17 36.37 -18.20 -3.15
N VAL A 18 36.17 -18.44 -1.85
CA VAL A 18 34.97 -19.06 -1.30
C VAL A 18 33.73 -18.19 -1.65
N SER A 19 33.82 -16.88 -1.43
CA SER A 19 32.75 -15.94 -1.76
C SER A 19 32.41 -15.95 -3.27
N ASN A 20 33.40 -15.97 -4.14
CA ASN A 20 33.20 -15.99 -5.58
C ASN A 20 32.48 -17.27 -6.04
N VAL A 21 32.86 -18.42 -5.52
CA VAL A 21 32.20 -19.70 -5.84
C VAL A 21 30.73 -19.68 -5.36
N ILE A 22 30.49 -19.29 -4.11
CA ILE A 22 29.14 -19.21 -3.54
C ILE A 22 28.21 -18.27 -4.36
N HIS A 23 28.78 -17.23 -4.99
CA HIS A 23 28.02 -16.25 -5.76
C HIS A 23 28.08 -16.48 -7.29
N GLY A 24 28.60 -17.64 -7.75
CA GLY A 24 28.66 -17.99 -9.17
C GLY A 24 29.67 -17.16 -9.97
N LYS A 25 30.58 -16.41 -9.33
CA LYS A 25 31.67 -15.66 -9.98
C LYS A 25 32.90 -16.55 -10.20
N THR A 26 32.75 -17.58 -11.03
CA THR A 26 33.72 -18.68 -11.13
C THR A 26 34.74 -18.53 -12.28
N ARG A 27 34.70 -17.45 -13.05
CA ARG A 27 35.55 -17.27 -14.26
C ARG A 27 37.06 -17.46 -14.00
N GLU A 28 37.55 -17.14 -12.82
CA GLU A 28 38.96 -17.19 -12.44
C GLU A 28 39.24 -18.26 -11.38
N VAL A 29 38.31 -19.19 -11.17
CA VAL A 29 38.44 -20.27 -10.17
C VAL A 29 38.49 -21.61 -10.88
N SER A 30 39.43 -22.48 -10.51
CA SER A 30 39.57 -23.80 -11.08
C SER A 30 38.35 -24.68 -10.75
N GLU A 31 37.99 -25.59 -11.66
CA GLU A 31 36.88 -26.53 -11.46
C GLU A 31 37.06 -27.35 -10.16
N ALA A 32 38.25 -27.80 -9.89
CA ALA A 32 38.56 -28.51 -8.63
C ALA A 32 38.30 -27.69 -7.38
N THR A 33 38.62 -26.39 -7.41
CA THR A 33 38.33 -25.47 -6.30
C THR A 33 36.83 -25.21 -6.16
N ILE A 34 36.08 -25.10 -7.25
CA ILE A 34 34.65 -24.93 -7.24
C ILE A 34 34.00 -26.13 -6.53
N GLN A 35 34.33 -27.36 -6.98
CA GLN A 35 33.80 -28.59 -6.39
C GLN A 35 34.14 -28.72 -4.90
N LEU A 36 35.38 -28.38 -4.52
CA LEU A 36 35.83 -28.41 -3.14
C LEU A 36 35.01 -27.46 -2.25
N VAL A 37 34.78 -26.22 -2.72
CA VAL A 37 34.01 -25.22 -1.95
C VAL A 37 32.53 -25.63 -1.90
N GLU A 38 31.94 -26.09 -2.97
CA GLU A 38 30.53 -26.54 -3.01
C GLU A 38 30.29 -27.75 -2.09
N GLN A 39 31.25 -28.69 -2.06
CA GLN A 39 31.18 -29.82 -1.12
C GLN A 39 31.23 -29.34 0.32
N ALA A 40 32.14 -28.46 0.66
CA ALA A 40 32.28 -27.92 1.98
C ALA A 40 31.04 -27.08 2.42
N VAL A 41 30.48 -26.30 1.52
CA VAL A 41 29.23 -25.58 1.76
C VAL A 41 28.11 -26.55 2.18
N ARG A 42 27.98 -27.69 1.50
CA ARG A 42 27.00 -28.73 1.86
C ARG A 42 27.33 -29.43 3.16
N GLU A 43 28.60 -29.84 3.33
CA GLU A 43 29.04 -30.59 4.51
C GLU A 43 28.92 -29.79 5.81
N TYR A 44 29.29 -28.52 5.78
CA TYR A 44 29.23 -27.64 6.94
C TYR A 44 27.90 -26.90 7.06
N ASN A 45 26.93 -27.21 6.20
CA ASN A 45 25.63 -26.53 6.15
C ASN A 45 25.77 -25.00 6.22
N TYR A 46 26.68 -24.47 5.39
CA TYR A 46 26.93 -23.04 5.36
C TYR A 46 25.75 -22.29 4.79
N ILE A 47 25.22 -21.33 5.55
CA ILE A 47 24.17 -20.41 5.11
C ILE A 47 24.78 -19.01 4.97
N PRO A 48 24.69 -18.37 3.78
CA PRO A 48 25.17 -17.01 3.59
C PRO A 48 24.60 -16.04 4.62
N ASN A 49 25.46 -15.29 5.30
CA ASN A 49 25.02 -14.25 6.22
C ASN A 49 24.59 -13.01 5.41
N MET A 50 23.28 -12.77 5.36
CA MET A 50 22.70 -11.65 4.62
C MET A 50 23.18 -10.29 5.16
N SER A 51 23.43 -10.15 6.46
CA SER A 51 23.94 -8.91 7.04
C SER A 51 25.37 -8.59 6.58
N ALA A 52 26.23 -9.61 6.49
CA ALA A 52 27.58 -9.45 5.94
C ALA A 52 27.55 -9.10 4.44
N ARG A 53 26.62 -9.71 3.70
CA ARG A 53 26.40 -9.43 2.28
C ARG A 53 25.89 -8.01 2.07
N ALA A 54 24.92 -7.58 2.86
CA ALA A 54 24.35 -6.23 2.81
C ALA A 54 25.41 -5.14 3.02
N LEU A 55 26.31 -5.36 3.98
CA LEU A 55 27.46 -4.48 4.24
C LEU A 55 28.42 -4.42 3.03
N ALA A 56 28.74 -5.56 2.41
CA ALA A 56 29.66 -5.63 1.28
C ALA A 56 29.08 -5.05 -0.01
N GLN A 57 27.76 -5.15 -0.21
CA GLN A 57 27.07 -4.73 -1.43
C GLN A 57 26.35 -3.38 -1.29
N ASN A 58 26.31 -2.81 -0.10
CA ASN A 58 25.52 -1.62 0.26
C ASN A 58 24.03 -1.75 -0.15
N SER A 59 23.51 -2.98 -0.10
CA SER A 59 22.12 -3.34 -0.43
C SER A 59 21.64 -4.41 0.55
N SER A 60 20.52 -4.14 1.20
CA SER A 60 19.92 -5.08 2.16
C SER A 60 19.09 -6.18 1.48
N HIS A 61 18.74 -6.00 0.22
CA HIS A 61 17.70 -6.78 -0.48
C HIS A 61 16.35 -6.76 0.25
N ILE A 62 16.03 -5.66 0.93
CA ILE A 62 14.77 -5.47 1.64
C ILE A 62 14.03 -4.29 1.03
N ILE A 63 12.76 -4.52 0.69
CA ILE A 63 11.79 -3.46 0.36
C ILE A 63 10.88 -3.26 1.56
N GLY A 64 10.87 -2.05 2.09
CA GLY A 64 9.92 -1.67 3.14
C GLY A 64 8.54 -1.38 2.56
N VAL A 65 7.52 -2.09 2.99
CA VAL A 65 6.12 -1.82 2.65
C VAL A 65 5.45 -1.22 3.88
N VAL A 66 5.02 0.03 3.78
CA VAL A 66 4.52 0.77 4.94
C VAL A 66 3.07 1.18 4.74
N LEU A 67 2.22 0.73 5.65
CA LEU A 67 0.83 1.15 5.78
C LEU A 67 0.74 2.26 6.84
N LYS A 68 0.07 3.36 6.53
CA LYS A 68 -0.18 4.39 7.54
C LYS A 68 -1.27 3.93 8.49
N PHE A 69 -0.96 3.92 9.78
CA PHE A 69 -1.96 3.68 10.82
C PHE A 69 -2.94 4.86 10.91
N ILE A 70 -4.24 4.58 10.84
CA ILE A 70 -5.29 5.58 11.00
C ILE A 70 -6.06 5.27 12.28
N PRO A 71 -5.84 6.02 13.38
CA PRO A 71 -6.43 5.73 14.70
C PRO A 71 -7.96 5.68 14.72
N LYS A 72 -8.62 6.37 13.77
CA LYS A 72 -10.08 6.42 13.67
C LYS A 72 -10.71 5.19 12.97
N LYS A 73 -9.91 4.39 12.28
CA LYS A 73 -10.37 3.11 11.71
C LYS A 73 -10.24 2.05 12.79
N GLU A 74 -11.35 1.54 13.31
CA GLU A 74 -11.39 0.48 14.34
C GLU A 74 -10.85 -0.87 13.84
N LEU A 75 -10.53 -0.98 12.54
CA LEU A 75 -10.00 -2.19 11.90
C LEU A 75 -8.47 -2.14 11.84
N ASN A 76 -7.84 -3.27 12.10
CA ASN A 76 -6.44 -3.47 11.73
C ASN A 76 -6.29 -3.23 10.21
N ALA A 77 -5.27 -2.49 9.80
CA ALA A 77 -5.03 -2.16 8.41
C ALA A 77 -5.02 -3.39 7.48
N LEU A 78 -4.60 -4.55 7.97
CA LEU A 78 -4.57 -5.82 7.24
C LEU A 78 -5.92 -6.54 7.15
N GLN A 79 -6.94 -6.09 7.87
CA GLN A 79 -8.30 -6.63 7.77
C GLN A 79 -9.11 -5.98 6.64
N ASP A 80 -8.59 -4.92 6.05
CA ASP A 80 -9.14 -4.34 4.82
C ASP A 80 -8.85 -5.31 3.65
N PRO A 81 -9.88 -5.80 2.92
CA PRO A 81 -9.68 -6.73 1.81
C PRO A 81 -8.74 -6.19 0.74
N PHE A 82 -8.84 -4.90 0.41
CA PHE A 82 -7.93 -4.25 -0.55
C PHE A 82 -6.48 -4.28 -0.07
N ALA A 83 -6.24 -3.93 1.20
CA ALA A 83 -4.91 -3.98 1.77
C ALA A 83 -4.35 -5.42 1.80
N GLY A 84 -5.18 -6.41 2.09
CA GLY A 84 -4.81 -7.82 2.07
C GLY A 84 -4.36 -8.29 0.69
N GLU A 85 -5.14 -8.01 -0.36
CA GLU A 85 -4.79 -8.34 -1.74
C GLU A 85 -3.53 -7.59 -2.21
N LEU A 86 -3.43 -6.31 -1.90
CA LEU A 86 -2.25 -5.50 -2.23
C LEU A 86 -0.99 -6.08 -1.57
N MET A 87 -1.05 -6.46 -0.31
CA MET A 87 0.11 -7.07 0.39
C MET A 87 0.51 -8.39 -0.25
N GLY A 88 -0.44 -9.24 -0.62
CA GLY A 88 -0.17 -10.50 -1.31
C GLY A 88 0.49 -10.30 -2.67
N ALA A 89 -0.03 -9.37 -3.47
CA ALA A 89 0.54 -9.04 -4.78
C ALA A 89 1.95 -8.43 -4.65
N LEU A 90 2.16 -7.50 -3.72
CA LEU A 90 3.47 -6.90 -3.46
C LEU A 90 4.49 -7.94 -3.00
N GLU A 91 4.12 -8.85 -2.09
CA GLU A 91 5.01 -9.93 -1.66
C GLU A 91 5.49 -10.76 -2.84
N ALA A 92 4.57 -11.21 -3.69
CA ALA A 92 4.90 -12.02 -4.85
C ALA A 92 5.89 -11.30 -5.78
N CYS A 93 5.60 -10.05 -6.16
CA CYS A 93 6.48 -9.26 -7.04
C CYS A 93 7.85 -8.98 -6.40
N ILE A 94 7.88 -8.64 -5.11
CA ILE A 94 9.14 -8.35 -4.38
C ILE A 94 10.00 -9.60 -4.30
N ARG A 95 9.40 -10.75 -3.99
CA ARG A 95 10.08 -12.05 -3.92
C ARG A 95 10.59 -12.50 -5.30
N GLU A 96 9.80 -12.34 -6.36
CA GLU A 96 10.22 -12.65 -7.74
C GLU A 96 11.40 -11.78 -8.19
N ALA A 97 11.45 -10.53 -7.75
CA ALA A 97 12.59 -9.64 -7.98
C ALA A 97 13.83 -9.95 -7.11
N GLY A 98 13.79 -10.99 -6.26
CA GLY A 98 14.91 -11.39 -5.40
C GLY A 98 15.07 -10.53 -4.15
N TYR A 99 14.02 -9.84 -3.71
CA TYR A 99 13.99 -9.05 -2.49
C TYR A 99 13.13 -9.70 -1.41
N TYR A 100 13.29 -9.23 -0.19
CA TYR A 100 12.42 -9.55 0.95
C TYR A 100 11.49 -8.39 1.24
N MET A 101 10.24 -8.69 1.54
CA MET A 101 9.26 -7.70 1.95
C MET A 101 9.33 -7.49 3.47
N MET A 102 9.52 -6.27 3.92
CA MET A 102 9.37 -5.88 5.32
C MET A 102 8.12 -5.03 5.48
N LEU A 103 7.07 -5.62 6.03
CA LEU A 103 5.82 -4.92 6.30
C LEU A 103 5.88 -4.18 7.64
N HIS A 104 5.49 -2.92 7.63
CA HIS A 104 5.38 -2.08 8.82
C HIS A 104 4.10 -1.25 8.79
N VAL A 105 3.44 -1.12 9.94
CA VAL A 105 2.29 -0.22 10.12
C VAL A 105 2.78 0.96 10.94
N ALA A 106 2.95 2.12 10.27
CA ALA A 106 3.53 3.31 10.90
C ALA A 106 2.46 4.29 11.37
N SER A 107 2.59 4.79 12.58
CA SER A 107 1.77 5.87 13.14
C SER A 107 2.38 7.25 12.92
N SER A 108 3.65 7.34 12.58
CA SER A 108 4.37 8.59 12.35
C SER A 108 5.42 8.49 11.24
N VAL A 109 5.82 9.63 10.71
CA VAL A 109 6.94 9.70 9.74
C VAL A 109 8.26 9.29 10.39
N GLN A 110 8.45 9.58 11.67
CA GLN A 110 9.66 9.24 12.42
C GLN A 110 9.89 7.72 12.46
N GLU A 111 8.83 6.92 12.60
CA GLU A 111 8.93 5.46 12.55
C GLU A 111 9.42 4.98 11.18
N ILE A 112 9.00 5.61 10.08
CA ILE A 112 9.46 5.28 8.72
C ILE A 112 10.93 5.61 8.54
N VAL A 113 11.36 6.79 9.00
CA VAL A 113 12.76 7.21 8.94
C VAL A 113 13.63 6.26 9.77
N HIS A 114 13.19 5.90 10.97
CA HIS A 114 13.88 4.93 11.81
C HIS A 114 13.99 3.54 11.14
N LEU A 115 12.91 3.05 10.55
CA LEU A 115 12.92 1.81 9.78
C LEU A 115 13.94 1.84 8.64
N MET A 116 13.96 2.93 7.86
CA MET A 116 14.92 3.08 6.76
C MET A 116 16.38 3.05 7.24
N GLN A 117 16.66 3.72 8.35
CA GLN A 117 18.03 3.81 8.91
C GLN A 117 18.47 2.51 9.57
N THR A 118 17.57 1.89 10.35
CA THR A 118 17.89 0.68 11.12
C THR A 118 18.08 -0.53 10.22
N TRP A 119 17.20 -0.73 9.23
CA TRP A 119 17.22 -1.90 8.37
C TRP A 119 17.90 -1.66 7.03
N ASN A 120 18.33 -0.42 6.77
CA ASN A 120 18.95 -0.01 5.50
C ASN A 120 18.16 -0.49 4.27
N VAL A 121 16.81 -0.42 4.32
CA VAL A 121 15.96 -0.89 3.22
C VAL A 121 16.37 -0.24 1.89
N ASP A 122 16.29 -0.97 0.78
CA ASP A 122 16.73 -0.49 -0.53
C ASP A 122 15.69 0.43 -1.19
N GLY A 123 14.43 0.29 -0.81
CA GLY A 123 13.33 1.14 -1.27
C GLY A 123 12.09 0.99 -0.39
N LEU A 124 11.09 1.83 -0.65
CA LEU A 124 9.84 1.87 0.08
C LEU A 124 8.63 1.82 -0.86
N VAL A 125 7.61 1.08 -0.45
CA VAL A 125 6.24 1.19 -0.97
C VAL A 125 5.37 1.72 0.17
N LEU A 126 4.65 2.80 -0.08
CA LEU A 126 3.95 3.59 0.95
C LEU A 126 2.48 3.75 0.57
N THR A 127 1.54 3.45 1.48
CA THR A 127 0.11 3.66 1.26
C THR A 127 -0.58 4.35 2.43
N GLY A 128 -1.58 5.19 2.15
CA GLY A 128 -2.32 5.94 3.16
C GLY A 128 -1.63 7.24 3.62
N PHE A 129 -0.63 7.71 2.92
CA PHE A 129 0.14 8.91 3.25
C PHE A 129 -0.41 10.17 2.56
N HIS A 130 -0.07 11.34 3.11
CA HIS A 130 -0.45 12.65 2.58
C HIS A 130 0.78 13.43 2.08
N ALA A 131 0.56 14.49 1.33
CA ALA A 131 1.61 15.34 0.76
C ALA A 131 2.63 15.85 1.81
N GLN A 132 2.15 16.20 3.01
CA GLN A 132 3.02 16.65 4.10
C GLN A 132 3.95 15.55 4.59
N ASP A 133 3.45 14.32 4.73
CA ASP A 133 4.25 13.17 5.12
C ASP A 133 5.36 12.92 4.09
N TYR A 134 5.01 12.97 2.79
CA TYR A 134 5.98 12.80 1.71
C TYR A 134 7.11 13.83 1.77
N ARG A 135 6.79 15.13 1.90
CA ARG A 135 7.81 16.16 2.02
C ARG A 135 8.74 15.88 3.21
N GLN A 136 8.20 15.48 4.34
CA GLN A 136 8.97 15.16 5.54
C GLN A 136 9.84 13.92 5.38
N ILE A 137 9.36 12.84 4.74
CA ILE A 137 10.16 11.65 4.46
C ILE A 137 11.27 11.99 3.48
N ARG A 138 10.94 12.71 2.38
CA ARG A 138 11.90 13.04 1.33
C ARG A 138 13.02 13.97 1.81
N SER A 139 12.74 14.87 2.75
CA SER A 139 13.77 15.71 3.36
C SER A 139 14.83 14.94 4.15
N GLN A 140 14.51 13.72 4.59
CA GLN A 140 15.38 12.89 5.42
C GLN A 140 15.96 11.67 4.69
N SER A 141 15.48 11.36 3.47
CA SER A 141 15.94 10.19 2.72
C SER A 141 15.83 10.41 1.21
N GLN A 142 16.87 9.97 0.49
CA GLN A 142 16.90 9.90 -0.97
C GLN A 142 16.60 8.49 -1.50
N LYS A 143 16.26 7.52 -0.65
CA LYS A 143 15.92 6.16 -1.05
C LYS A 143 14.77 6.17 -2.07
N PRO A 144 14.75 5.26 -3.03
CA PRO A 144 13.61 5.08 -3.92
C PRO A 144 12.32 4.86 -3.14
N MET A 145 11.24 5.52 -3.54
CA MET A 145 9.93 5.32 -2.92
C MET A 145 8.80 5.44 -3.95
N VAL A 146 7.84 4.55 -3.82
CA VAL A 146 6.62 4.51 -4.62
C VAL A 146 5.43 4.59 -3.69
N PHE A 147 4.46 5.40 -4.04
CA PHE A 147 3.21 5.51 -3.31
C PHE A 147 2.12 4.68 -4.00
N VAL A 148 1.21 4.13 -3.21
CA VAL A 148 0.03 3.45 -3.71
C VAL A 148 -1.21 4.21 -3.24
N ASP A 149 -2.04 4.61 -4.18
CA ASP A 149 -3.28 5.39 -3.97
C ASP A 149 -3.08 6.68 -3.16
N CYS A 150 -1.97 7.40 -3.41
CA CYS A 150 -1.65 8.63 -2.72
C CYS A 150 -1.62 9.81 -3.72
N TYR A 151 -2.70 10.56 -3.79
CA TYR A 151 -2.86 11.69 -4.70
C TYR A 151 -2.45 12.99 -3.99
N PHE A 152 -1.23 13.45 -4.23
CA PHE A 152 -0.67 14.62 -3.53
C PHE A 152 -0.90 15.94 -4.27
N GLY A 153 -1.31 15.90 -5.55
CA GLY A 153 -1.33 17.07 -6.40
C GLY A 153 0.08 17.61 -6.69
N ASP A 154 0.19 18.90 -6.89
CA ASP A 154 1.50 19.56 -7.03
C ASP A 154 2.13 19.78 -5.64
N VAL A 155 3.13 18.99 -5.34
CA VAL A 155 3.90 19.09 -4.08
C VAL A 155 5.26 19.77 -4.28
N GLY A 156 5.58 20.20 -5.51
CA GLY A 156 6.85 20.83 -5.86
C GLY A 156 8.06 19.89 -5.88
N ILE A 157 7.85 18.57 -5.65
CA ILE A 157 8.87 17.54 -5.66
C ILE A 157 8.31 16.35 -6.44
N PRO A 158 9.03 15.80 -7.43
CA PRO A 158 8.57 14.63 -8.17
C PRO A 158 8.34 13.43 -7.26
N TYR A 159 7.23 12.71 -7.47
CA TYR A 159 6.93 11.47 -6.78
C TYR A 159 6.36 10.43 -7.74
N SER A 160 6.55 9.15 -7.41
CA SER A 160 5.95 8.05 -8.14
C SER A 160 4.73 7.55 -7.38
N ASN A 161 3.58 7.52 -8.04
CA ASN A 161 2.34 6.99 -7.50
C ASN A 161 1.72 6.00 -8.47
N ILE A 162 1.24 4.89 -7.94
CA ILE A 162 0.43 3.91 -8.66
C ILE A 162 -0.93 3.89 -7.97
N GLY A 163 -1.99 4.05 -8.72
CA GLY A 163 -3.34 4.09 -8.17
C GLY A 163 -4.39 3.65 -9.18
N LEU A 164 -5.60 3.47 -8.69
CA LEU A 164 -6.76 3.21 -9.51
C LEU A 164 -7.17 4.48 -10.25
N GLU A 165 -7.89 4.32 -11.36
CA GLU A 165 -8.54 5.43 -12.07
C GLU A 165 -9.82 5.86 -11.33
N ASP A 166 -9.67 6.35 -10.10
CA ASP A 166 -10.76 6.67 -9.19
C ASP A 166 -11.76 7.68 -9.77
N GLN A 167 -11.27 8.68 -10.52
CA GLN A 167 -12.14 9.63 -11.18
C GLN A 167 -12.98 8.95 -12.27
N LEU A 168 -12.37 8.08 -13.07
CA LEU A 168 -13.11 7.27 -14.05
C LEU A 168 -14.14 6.36 -13.37
N GLY A 169 -13.74 5.67 -12.30
CA GLY A 169 -14.64 4.83 -11.50
C GLY A 169 -15.83 5.61 -10.95
N GLY A 170 -15.59 6.80 -10.40
CA GLY A 170 -16.64 7.71 -9.93
C GLY A 170 -17.60 8.14 -11.04
N ARG A 171 -17.06 8.46 -12.22
CA ARG A 171 -17.86 8.81 -13.40
C ARG A 171 -18.72 7.64 -13.87
N LEU A 172 -18.14 6.48 -14.10
CA LEU A 172 -18.84 5.29 -14.59
C LEU A 172 -19.96 4.85 -13.64
N MET A 173 -19.71 4.87 -12.34
CA MET A 173 -20.74 4.52 -11.35
C MET A 173 -21.89 5.53 -11.35
N THR A 174 -21.61 6.80 -11.48
CA THR A 174 -22.63 7.85 -11.54
C THR A 174 -23.44 7.76 -12.84
N GLU A 175 -22.79 7.55 -13.98
CA GLU A 175 -23.44 7.29 -15.25
C GLU A 175 -24.39 6.08 -15.17
N HIS A 176 -23.95 5.00 -14.53
CA HIS A 176 -24.79 3.82 -14.31
C HIS A 176 -26.06 4.18 -13.53
N LEU A 177 -25.94 4.91 -12.43
CA LEU A 177 -27.12 5.35 -11.66
C LEU A 177 -28.04 6.25 -12.47
N ILE A 178 -27.50 7.13 -13.30
CA ILE A 178 -28.26 7.99 -14.19
C ILE A 178 -29.03 7.15 -15.26
N GLN A 179 -28.38 6.14 -15.82
CA GLN A 179 -28.99 5.18 -16.76
C GLN A 179 -30.15 4.39 -16.14
N GLN A 180 -30.05 4.08 -14.83
CA GLN A 180 -31.14 3.46 -14.06
C GLN A 180 -32.28 4.42 -13.71
N GLY A 181 -32.23 5.65 -14.21
CA GLY A 181 -33.31 6.66 -14.04
C GLY A 181 -33.12 7.58 -12.85
N HIS A 182 -32.06 7.42 -12.06
CA HIS A 182 -31.81 8.30 -10.91
C HIS A 182 -31.38 9.70 -11.38
N ARG A 183 -31.91 10.73 -10.74
CA ARG A 183 -31.61 12.15 -11.04
C ARG A 183 -31.13 12.92 -9.80
N ARG A 184 -31.47 12.42 -8.62
CA ARG A 184 -31.10 12.98 -7.32
C ARG A 184 -30.23 11.95 -6.59
N ILE A 185 -28.93 12.06 -6.80
CA ILE A 185 -27.93 11.11 -6.31
C ILE A 185 -27.12 11.78 -5.21
N ALA A 186 -27.01 11.16 -4.04
CA ALA A 186 -26.09 11.60 -3.01
C ALA A 186 -24.78 10.86 -3.12
N PHE A 187 -23.65 11.58 -3.01
CA PHE A 187 -22.31 11.02 -2.86
C PHE A 187 -21.92 11.06 -1.39
N LEU A 188 -21.56 9.91 -0.83
CA LEU A 188 -21.27 9.73 0.58
C LEU A 188 -19.80 9.34 0.80
N SER A 189 -19.10 10.11 1.64
CA SER A 189 -17.71 9.85 2.01
C SER A 189 -17.46 10.26 3.46
N ASP A 190 -16.41 9.74 4.09
CA ASP A 190 -15.96 10.15 5.42
C ASP A 190 -14.87 11.23 5.40
N ASN A 191 -14.30 11.51 4.22
CA ASN A 191 -13.23 12.48 4.03
C ASN A 191 -13.37 13.22 2.68
N ARG A 192 -12.54 14.23 2.43
CA ARG A 192 -12.52 15.05 1.19
C ARG A 192 -11.15 15.08 0.55
N ILE A 193 -10.44 13.96 0.60
CA ILE A 193 -9.06 13.85 0.12
C ILE A 193 -8.85 12.53 -0.62
N GLY A 194 -7.75 12.45 -1.37
CA GLY A 194 -7.30 11.21 -2.00
C GLY A 194 -8.34 10.62 -2.96
N ASN A 195 -8.52 9.32 -2.87
CA ASN A 195 -9.36 8.51 -3.75
C ASN A 195 -10.83 8.94 -3.72
N ASP A 196 -11.36 9.23 -2.54
CA ASP A 196 -12.77 9.65 -2.38
C ASP A 196 -13.02 10.99 -3.09
N TRP A 197 -12.06 11.92 -3.02
CA TRP A 197 -12.16 13.18 -3.74
C TRP A 197 -12.07 12.98 -5.25
N MET A 198 -11.21 12.08 -5.74
CA MET A 198 -11.14 11.76 -7.17
C MET A 198 -12.45 11.13 -7.66
N ARG A 199 -13.07 10.22 -6.89
CA ARG A 199 -14.39 9.65 -7.21
C ARG A 199 -15.48 10.70 -7.24
N TRP A 200 -15.43 11.68 -6.33
CA TRP A 200 -16.32 12.84 -6.36
C TRP A 200 -16.17 13.68 -7.61
N LEU A 201 -14.96 13.94 -8.06
CA LEU A 201 -14.73 14.66 -9.33
C LEU A 201 -15.31 13.90 -10.52
N GLY A 202 -15.22 12.58 -10.53
CA GLY A 202 -15.87 11.73 -11.53
C GLY A 202 -17.41 11.82 -11.46
N TYR A 203 -17.97 11.82 -10.25
CA TYR A 203 -19.39 12.05 -10.02
C TYR A 203 -19.84 13.40 -10.61
N CYS A 204 -19.13 14.49 -10.32
CA CYS A 204 -19.43 15.81 -10.85
C CYS A 204 -19.44 15.80 -12.38
N GLN A 205 -18.43 15.22 -12.99
CA GLN A 205 -18.30 15.11 -14.43
C GLN A 205 -19.49 14.39 -15.09
N ALA A 206 -19.96 13.28 -14.50
CA ALA A 206 -21.13 12.56 -15.02
C ALA A 206 -22.43 13.34 -14.86
N MET A 207 -22.62 14.01 -13.71
CA MET A 207 -23.80 14.87 -13.49
C MET A 207 -23.84 16.03 -14.48
N GLU A 208 -22.70 16.68 -14.71
CA GLU A 208 -22.57 17.78 -15.67
C GLU A 208 -22.87 17.34 -17.11
N GLN A 209 -22.29 16.22 -17.55
CA GLN A 209 -22.52 15.65 -18.88
C GLN A 209 -23.99 15.26 -19.10
N ALA A 210 -24.69 14.86 -18.05
CA ALA A 210 -26.11 14.54 -18.10
C ALA A 210 -27.03 15.77 -17.96
N GLY A 211 -26.50 16.98 -17.80
CA GLY A 211 -27.27 18.21 -17.57
C GLY A 211 -28.06 18.18 -16.25
N LEU A 212 -27.63 17.43 -15.26
CA LEU A 212 -28.29 17.29 -13.98
C LEU A 212 -27.71 18.30 -12.95
N PRO A 213 -28.57 18.97 -12.18
CA PRO A 213 -28.11 19.91 -11.17
C PRO A 213 -27.43 19.18 -10.03
N TYR A 214 -26.30 19.70 -9.59
CA TYR A 214 -25.59 19.25 -8.41
C TYR A 214 -24.82 20.40 -7.76
N SER A 215 -24.55 20.26 -6.48
CA SER A 215 -23.60 21.12 -5.76
C SER A 215 -22.88 20.32 -4.69
N GLU A 216 -21.67 20.72 -4.34
CA GLU A 216 -20.92 20.07 -3.28
C GLU A 216 -21.67 20.14 -1.95
N ALA A 217 -22.27 21.30 -1.64
CA ALA A 217 -23.01 21.51 -0.39
C ALA A 217 -24.22 20.58 -0.23
N GLU A 218 -24.87 20.20 -1.35
CA GLU A 218 -26.05 19.35 -1.33
C GLU A 218 -25.77 17.88 -1.57
N ASN A 219 -24.88 17.57 -2.50
CA ASN A 219 -24.68 16.22 -2.97
C ASN A 219 -23.49 15.51 -2.33
N TYR A 220 -22.46 16.24 -1.85
CA TYR A 220 -21.34 15.65 -1.12
C TYR A 220 -21.67 15.55 0.37
N ILE A 221 -22.09 14.38 0.81
CA ILE A 221 -22.50 14.14 2.17
C ILE A 221 -21.35 13.51 2.94
N GLN A 222 -20.80 14.27 3.87
CA GLN A 222 -19.78 13.74 4.76
C GLN A 222 -20.41 12.98 5.90
N ILE A 223 -20.15 11.67 5.97
CA ILE A 223 -20.64 10.76 7.01
C ILE A 223 -19.49 10.36 7.94
N ARG A 224 -19.84 9.99 9.16
CA ARG A 224 -18.86 9.47 10.11
C ARG A 224 -18.74 7.97 9.98
N SER A 225 -17.52 7.46 9.88
CA SER A 225 -17.26 6.02 9.91
C SER A 225 -17.39 5.46 11.35
N GLY A 226 -17.46 4.13 11.47
CA GLY A 226 -17.53 3.44 12.76
C GLY A 226 -18.87 3.57 13.46
N ARG A 227 -18.88 3.63 14.80
CA ARG A 227 -20.11 3.58 15.64
C ARG A 227 -21.12 4.70 15.36
N ALA A 228 -20.67 5.82 14.82
CA ALA A 228 -21.55 6.96 14.51
C ALA A 228 -22.13 6.90 13.08
N PHE A 229 -21.85 5.84 12.32
CA PHE A 229 -22.26 5.72 10.93
C PHE A 229 -23.78 5.85 10.76
N ASP A 230 -24.56 4.99 11.41
CA ASP A 230 -26.02 4.94 11.25
C ASP A 230 -26.68 6.29 11.59
N ALA A 231 -26.24 6.92 12.69
CA ALA A 231 -26.78 8.21 13.11
C ALA A 231 -26.40 9.35 12.16
N SER A 232 -25.18 9.33 11.61
CA SER A 232 -24.72 10.33 10.63
C SER A 232 -25.43 10.16 9.29
N LEU A 233 -25.61 8.92 8.84
CA LEU A 233 -26.35 8.60 7.62
C LEU A 233 -27.83 9.01 7.74
N ALA A 234 -28.52 8.61 8.81
CA ALA A 234 -29.91 8.99 9.04
C ALA A 234 -30.14 10.51 9.02
N ARG A 235 -29.22 11.25 9.66
CA ARG A 235 -29.26 12.72 9.66
C ARG A 235 -29.02 13.30 8.27
N ALA A 236 -28.09 12.77 7.52
CA ALA A 236 -27.72 13.24 6.19
C ALA A 236 -28.85 13.03 5.17
N LEU A 237 -29.64 11.96 5.33
CA LEU A 237 -30.74 11.62 4.44
C LEU A 237 -32.09 12.25 4.84
N THR A 238 -32.11 13.11 5.82
CA THR A 238 -33.31 13.90 6.21
C THR A 238 -33.35 15.21 5.39
N PRO A 239 -34.48 15.59 4.76
CA PRO A 239 -35.76 14.92 4.72
C PRO A 239 -35.79 13.68 3.81
N ARG A 240 -36.68 12.73 4.14
CA ARG A 240 -36.89 11.52 3.32
C ARG A 240 -37.29 11.89 1.90
N GLY A 241 -36.78 11.13 0.92
CA GLY A 241 -37.09 11.32 -0.50
C GLY A 241 -36.32 12.43 -1.23
N ARG A 242 -35.36 13.08 -0.55
CA ARG A 242 -34.47 14.05 -1.20
C ARG A 242 -33.59 13.40 -2.28
N TYR A 243 -33.08 12.20 -2.03
CA TYR A 243 -32.27 11.43 -2.97
C TYR A 243 -32.97 10.14 -3.36
N THR A 244 -32.72 9.68 -4.59
CA THR A 244 -33.26 8.42 -5.13
C THR A 244 -32.18 7.35 -5.25
N ALA A 245 -30.91 7.74 -5.15
CA ALA A 245 -29.76 6.83 -5.10
C ALA A 245 -28.69 7.37 -4.18
N LEU A 246 -27.88 6.46 -3.63
CA LEU A 246 -26.74 6.74 -2.79
C LEU A 246 -25.50 6.11 -3.41
N PHE A 247 -24.48 6.93 -3.66
CA PHE A 247 -23.17 6.51 -4.08
C PHE A 247 -22.22 6.57 -2.89
N PHE A 248 -21.83 5.43 -2.37
CA PHE A 248 -20.80 5.33 -1.32
C PHE A 248 -19.42 5.34 -1.95
N ALA A 249 -18.56 6.26 -1.52
CA ALA A 249 -17.21 6.39 -2.05
C ALA A 249 -16.36 5.12 -1.85
N SER A 250 -16.65 4.32 -0.81
CA SER A 250 -15.99 3.04 -0.59
C SER A 250 -16.94 2.04 0.08
N ASP A 251 -16.69 0.74 -0.12
CA ASP A 251 -17.43 -0.35 0.53
C ASP A 251 -17.29 -0.35 2.06
N TYR A 252 -16.18 0.18 2.55
CA TYR A 252 -15.97 0.39 3.99
C TYR A 252 -17.09 1.22 4.61
N LEU A 253 -17.55 2.26 3.91
CA LEU A 253 -18.63 3.12 4.35
C LEU A 253 -19.98 2.40 4.35
N LYS A 254 -20.25 1.56 3.32
CA LYS A 254 -21.50 0.79 3.21
C LYS A 254 -21.57 -0.31 4.27
N SER A 255 -20.49 -0.97 4.57
CA SER A 255 -20.49 -2.13 5.45
C SER A 255 -20.82 -1.80 6.91
N GLY A 256 -20.75 -0.52 7.34
CA GLY A 256 -21.11 -0.04 8.68
C GLY A 256 -20.66 -0.94 9.82
N ARG A 257 -19.57 -1.68 9.62
CA ARG A 257 -19.26 -2.88 10.40
C ARG A 257 -19.12 -2.55 11.88
N ARG A 258 -20.17 -2.88 12.60
CA ARG A 258 -20.01 -3.36 13.97
C ARG A 258 -19.22 -4.66 13.87
N ALA A 259 -18.07 -4.73 14.49
CA ALA A 259 -17.43 -6.00 14.75
C ALA A 259 -18.51 -6.95 15.34
N GLY A 260 -18.93 -7.97 14.57
CA GLY A 260 -19.78 -9.04 15.08
C GLY A 260 -21.22 -9.14 14.59
N ARG A 261 -21.71 -8.43 13.58
CA ARG A 261 -23.04 -8.71 13.00
C ARG A 261 -23.00 -8.81 11.47
N SER A 262 -23.53 -9.94 10.97
CA SER A 262 -23.81 -10.21 9.56
C SER A 262 -24.69 -9.10 8.97
N PRO A 263 -24.52 -8.68 7.70
CA PRO A 263 -25.35 -7.66 7.10
C PRO A 263 -26.79 -8.19 6.97
N ALA A 264 -27.73 -7.57 7.68
CA ALA A 264 -29.13 -7.67 7.31
C ALA A 264 -29.31 -6.96 5.98
N CYS A 265 -29.40 -7.74 4.91
CA CYS A 265 -29.92 -7.31 3.62
C CYS A 265 -31.40 -6.94 3.85
N GLY A 266 -31.72 -5.66 3.87
CA GLY A 266 -33.08 -5.22 4.12
C GLY A 266 -33.17 -3.71 4.26
N LEU A 267 -32.86 -2.97 3.19
CA LEU A 267 -33.26 -1.58 3.04
C LEU A 267 -33.64 -1.38 1.57
N PHE A 268 -34.94 -1.21 1.37
CA PHE A 268 -35.67 -0.97 0.11
C PHE A 268 -36.33 -2.21 -0.51
N ASP A 269 -37.31 -2.81 0.22
CA ASP A 269 -38.53 -3.32 -0.38
C ASP A 269 -39.64 -2.29 -0.12
N GLY A 270 -40.14 -1.65 -1.19
CA GLY A 270 -41.23 -0.69 -1.18
C GLY A 270 -41.09 0.39 -2.21
#